data_c0f1e9663e2c05db888ae97188ec6e5e
#
_entry.id   c0f1e9663e2c05db888ae97188ec6e5e
#
_cell.length_a   1.000
_cell.length_b   1.000
_cell.length_c   1.000
_cell.angle_alpha   90.00
_cell.angle_beta   90.00
_cell.angle_gamma   90.00
#
_symmetry.space_group_name_H-M   'P 1'
#
loop_
_entity.id
_entity.type
_entity.pdbx_description
1 polymer ?
#
loop_
_entity_poly.entity_id
_entity_poly.type
_entity_poly.pdbx_seq_one_letter_code
_entity_poly.pdbx_strand_id
1 'polypeptide(L)'
;MENASPYGHQKSKGHLRTPAQRHKQGTERTSKVFQEISQAAQNPEIRQALEARVFISGQLLAKLDRCFQLIGEQPVKLSGRHHEVFVEEFHKELAEIEFQGAKDLFILAKALHVMHFRIAEYVALIEVADVAGNNGVGVLLESCLADKLAFVERTRRLIRKVVGAKVAERADT
;
A
#
# COMPACT_ATOMS: atom_id res chain seq x y z
N MET A 1 32.75 15.10 32.19
CA MET A 1 31.58 15.95 31.81
C MET A 1 31.59 16.09 30.31
N GLU A 2 30.85 15.20 29.64
CA GLU A 2 30.84 15.13 28.18
C GLU A 2 29.62 15.94 27.69
N ASN A 3 29.90 17.07 27.02
CA ASN A 3 28.91 17.95 26.45
C ASN A 3 28.23 17.25 25.26
N ALA A 4 27.05 16.72 25.49
CA ALA A 4 26.16 16.24 24.42
C ALA A 4 25.74 17.48 23.57
N SER A 5 26.21 17.53 22.34
CA SER A 5 25.92 18.59 21.37
C SER A 5 24.42 18.67 21.09
N PRO A 6 23.76 19.84 21.25
CA PRO A 6 22.33 20.01 20.97
C PRO A 6 21.99 19.94 19.47
N TYR A 7 22.98 19.84 18.60
CA TYR A 7 22.79 19.83 17.14
C TYR A 7 22.46 18.44 16.54
N GLY A 8 22.65 17.33 17.27
CA GLY A 8 22.41 15.98 16.77
C GLY A 8 20.95 15.64 16.57
N HIS A 9 20.06 16.04 17.49
CA HIS A 9 18.64 15.69 17.48
C HIS A 9 17.79 16.42 16.45
N GLN A 10 18.17 17.62 16.06
CA GLN A 10 17.39 18.45 15.13
C GLN A 10 17.61 18.04 13.66
N LYS A 11 18.80 17.57 13.31
CA LYS A 11 19.11 17.04 11.96
C LYS A 11 18.44 15.70 11.67
N SER A 12 18.33 14.81 12.65
CA SER A 12 17.73 13.48 12.45
C SER A 12 16.22 13.55 12.22
N LYS A 13 15.52 14.50 12.83
CA LYS A 13 14.05 14.69 12.65
C LYS A 13 13.69 15.14 11.23
N GLY A 14 14.50 16.00 10.60
CA GLY A 14 14.28 16.47 9.22
C GLY A 14 14.37 15.37 8.16
N HIS A 15 15.18 14.34 8.38
CA HIS A 15 15.34 13.22 7.43
C HIS A 15 14.12 12.33 7.34
N LEU A 16 13.33 12.16 8.40
CA LEU A 16 12.10 11.37 8.41
C LEU A 16 10.85 12.14 7.97
N ARG A 17 10.83 13.46 8.15
CA ARG A 17 9.64 14.29 7.92
C ARG A 17 9.10 14.15 6.50
N THR A 18 9.89 14.45 5.49
CA THR A 18 9.46 14.42 4.09
C THR A 18 9.09 13.02 3.58
N PRO A 19 9.90 11.97 3.85
CA PRO A 19 9.52 10.61 3.52
C PRO A 19 8.22 10.18 4.20
N ALA A 20 8.05 10.42 5.49
CA ALA A 20 6.85 10.06 6.22
C ALA A 20 5.58 10.77 5.69
N GLN A 21 5.69 12.06 5.31
CA GLN A 21 4.59 12.82 4.72
C GLN A 21 4.16 12.26 3.37
N ARG A 22 5.11 11.98 2.47
CA ARG A 22 4.84 11.33 1.18
C ARG A 22 4.16 9.98 1.39
N HIS A 23 4.59 9.26 2.41
CA HIS A 23 4.10 7.93 2.72
C HIS A 23 2.65 7.94 3.21
N LYS A 24 2.27 8.85 4.11
CA LYS A 24 0.89 9.02 4.56
C LYS A 24 -0.04 9.30 3.39
N GLN A 25 0.28 10.27 2.56
CA GLN A 25 -0.50 10.60 1.37
C GLN A 25 -0.56 9.46 0.36
N GLY A 26 0.56 8.76 0.16
CA GLY A 26 0.58 7.55 -0.66
C GLY A 26 -0.41 6.50 -0.13
N THR A 27 -0.57 6.35 1.19
CA THR A 27 -1.54 5.44 1.79
C THR A 27 -2.99 5.89 1.55
N GLU A 28 -3.30 7.17 1.69
CA GLU A 28 -4.62 7.74 1.38
C GLU A 28 -5.00 7.53 -0.09
N ARG A 29 -4.08 7.82 -1.01
CA ARG A 29 -4.26 7.65 -2.45
C ARG A 29 -4.42 6.17 -2.83
N THR A 30 -3.59 5.31 -2.27
CA THR A 30 -3.68 3.86 -2.47
C THR A 30 -5.02 3.32 -2.01
N SER A 31 -5.59 3.83 -0.92
CA SER A 31 -6.93 3.45 -0.45
C SER A 31 -8.00 3.78 -1.50
N LYS A 32 -7.93 4.95 -2.12
CA LYS A 32 -8.84 5.34 -3.22
C LYS A 32 -8.68 4.45 -4.45
N VAL A 33 -7.44 4.14 -4.84
CA VAL A 33 -7.17 3.19 -5.95
C VAL A 33 -7.79 1.82 -5.65
N PHE A 34 -7.63 1.29 -4.43
CA PHE A 34 -8.26 0.02 -4.05
C PHE A 34 -9.78 0.08 -4.04
N GLN A 35 -10.38 1.22 -3.70
CA GLN A 35 -11.82 1.44 -3.79
C GLN A 35 -12.30 1.35 -5.23
N GLU A 36 -11.64 2.03 -6.18
CA GLU A 36 -11.95 1.96 -7.61
C GLU A 36 -11.81 0.53 -8.17
N ILE A 37 -10.69 -0.12 -7.87
CA ILE A 37 -10.43 -1.50 -8.30
C ILE A 37 -11.48 -2.46 -7.73
N SER A 38 -11.91 -2.27 -6.47
CA SER A 38 -12.92 -3.13 -5.84
C SER A 38 -14.29 -2.99 -6.49
N GLN A 39 -14.67 -1.78 -6.89
CA GLN A 39 -15.93 -1.52 -7.59
C GLN A 39 -15.97 -2.17 -8.98
N ALA A 40 -14.82 -2.23 -9.66
CA ALA A 40 -14.70 -2.88 -10.97
C ALA A 40 -14.74 -4.42 -10.91
N ALA A 41 -14.45 -5.01 -9.75
CA ALA A 41 -14.42 -6.47 -9.59
C ALA A 41 -15.85 -7.06 -9.59
N GLN A 42 -16.14 -7.96 -10.52
CA GLN A 42 -17.42 -8.69 -10.57
C GLN A 42 -17.39 -9.94 -9.69
N ASN A 43 -16.24 -10.61 -9.59
CA ASN A 43 -16.06 -11.75 -8.69
C ASN A 43 -16.18 -11.31 -7.22
N PRO A 44 -17.17 -11.87 -6.46
CA PRO A 44 -17.45 -11.40 -5.09
C PRO A 44 -16.30 -11.64 -4.12
N GLU A 45 -15.53 -12.71 -4.30
CA GLU A 45 -14.39 -13.02 -3.43
C GLU A 45 -13.22 -12.03 -3.64
N ILE A 46 -13.00 -11.63 -4.90
CA ILE A 46 -12.02 -10.61 -5.26
C ILE A 46 -12.46 -9.25 -4.69
N ARG A 47 -13.72 -8.88 -4.91
CA ARG A 47 -14.29 -7.64 -4.38
C ARG A 47 -14.13 -7.56 -2.87
N GLN A 48 -14.54 -8.59 -2.15
CA GLN A 48 -14.43 -8.66 -0.69
C GLN A 48 -12.98 -8.52 -0.21
N ALA A 49 -12.01 -9.15 -0.90
CA ALA A 49 -10.60 -9.04 -0.53
C ALA A 49 -10.06 -7.62 -0.71
N LEU A 50 -10.49 -6.91 -1.76
CA LEU A 50 -10.09 -5.53 -2.05
C LEU A 50 -10.76 -4.54 -1.09
N GLU A 51 -12.05 -4.72 -0.77
CA GLU A 51 -12.78 -3.91 0.23
C GLU A 51 -12.17 -4.06 1.63
N ALA A 52 -11.82 -5.27 2.04
CA ALA A 52 -11.09 -5.51 3.28
C ALA A 52 -9.75 -4.75 3.31
N ARG A 53 -9.08 -4.61 2.15
CA ARG A 53 -7.85 -3.81 2.04
C ARG A 53 -8.13 -2.31 2.23
N VAL A 54 -9.24 -1.79 1.72
CA VAL A 54 -9.66 -0.39 1.94
C VAL A 54 -9.87 -0.15 3.44
N PHE A 55 -10.58 -1.05 4.13
CA PHE A 55 -10.79 -0.96 5.57
C PHE A 55 -9.48 -0.94 6.38
N ILE A 56 -8.54 -1.83 6.07
CA ILE A 56 -7.21 -1.87 6.72
C ILE A 56 -6.44 -0.56 6.46
N SER A 57 -6.63 0.11 5.32
CA SER A 57 -5.97 1.38 5.03
C SER A 57 -6.28 2.46 6.06
N GLY A 58 -7.49 2.50 6.61
CA GLY A 58 -7.86 3.41 7.69
C GLY A 58 -7.03 3.19 8.96
N GLN A 59 -6.81 1.92 9.33
CA GLN A 59 -5.97 1.57 10.48
C GLN A 59 -4.49 1.92 10.25
N LEU A 60 -4.00 1.75 9.01
CA LEU A 60 -2.65 2.14 8.64
C LEU A 60 -2.44 3.66 8.74
N LEU A 61 -3.43 4.45 8.36
CA LEU A 61 -3.37 5.91 8.50
C LEU A 61 -3.25 6.32 9.97
N ALA A 62 -3.99 5.69 10.87
CA ALA A 62 -3.87 5.94 12.31
C ALA A 62 -2.47 5.60 12.86
N LYS A 63 -1.86 4.48 12.40
CA LYS A 63 -0.47 4.13 12.75
C LYS A 63 0.52 5.19 12.22
N LEU A 64 0.34 5.69 11.01
CA LEU A 64 1.17 6.75 10.45
C LEU A 64 1.01 8.08 11.20
N ASP A 65 -0.20 8.44 11.62
CA ASP A 65 -0.42 9.61 12.49
C ASP A 65 0.32 9.46 13.83
N ARG A 66 0.35 8.26 14.40
CA ARG A 66 1.16 7.97 15.58
C ARG A 66 2.66 8.14 15.34
N CYS A 67 3.16 7.74 14.15
CA CYS A 67 4.56 8.02 13.79
C CYS A 67 4.87 9.52 13.80
N PHE A 68 3.99 10.36 13.23
CA PHE A 68 4.17 11.82 13.29
C PHE A 68 4.20 12.36 14.72
N GLN A 69 3.32 11.88 15.59
CA GLN A 69 3.33 12.26 17.00
C GLN A 69 4.66 11.89 17.68
N LEU A 70 5.21 10.73 17.41
CA LEU A 70 6.47 10.26 18.01
C LEU A 70 7.67 11.11 17.59
N ILE A 71 7.68 11.62 16.36
CA ILE A 71 8.76 12.52 15.88
C ILE A 71 8.48 13.99 16.20
N GLY A 72 7.32 14.33 16.79
CA GLY A 72 6.93 15.70 17.15
C GLY A 72 6.62 16.59 15.94
N GLU A 73 6.12 16.00 14.84
CA GLU A 73 5.82 16.67 13.58
C GLU A 73 4.33 16.59 13.23
N GLN A 74 3.87 17.51 12.38
CA GLN A 74 2.51 17.50 11.84
C GLN A 74 2.51 17.06 10.39
N PRO A 75 1.53 16.23 9.96
CA PRO A 75 1.37 15.87 8.55
C PRO A 75 1.05 17.11 7.70
N VAL A 76 1.73 17.25 6.57
CA VAL A 76 1.47 18.31 5.59
C VAL A 76 0.92 17.68 4.31
N LYS A 77 -0.09 18.30 3.69
CA LYS A 77 -0.56 17.88 2.36
C LYS A 77 0.48 18.18 1.29
N LEU A 78 0.81 17.18 0.50
CA LEU A 78 1.66 17.33 -0.69
C LEU A 78 0.79 17.22 -1.95
N SER A 79 1.07 17.99 -2.98
CA SER A 79 0.40 17.87 -4.28
C SER A 79 0.93 16.69 -5.09
N GLY A 80 0.10 16.12 -5.97
CA GLY A 80 0.51 15.06 -6.91
C GLY A 80 -0.69 14.31 -7.49
N ARG A 81 -0.63 13.96 -8.78
CA ARG A 81 -1.73 13.37 -9.56
C ARG A 81 -1.52 11.90 -9.94
N HIS A 82 -0.47 11.24 -9.42
CA HIS A 82 -0.10 9.88 -9.87
C HIS A 82 -1.21 8.83 -9.73
N HIS A 83 -2.07 8.95 -8.71
CA HIS A 83 -3.17 7.98 -8.52
C HIS A 83 -4.30 8.19 -9.53
N GLU A 84 -4.54 9.41 -9.98
CA GLU A 84 -5.57 9.74 -10.98
C GLU A 84 -5.20 9.08 -12.31
N VAL A 85 -3.96 9.27 -12.76
CA VAL A 85 -3.43 8.64 -13.98
C VAL A 85 -3.51 7.12 -13.90
N PHE A 86 -3.13 6.53 -12.76
CA PHE A 86 -3.22 5.08 -12.57
C PHE A 86 -4.66 4.56 -12.71
N VAL A 87 -5.64 5.28 -12.14
CA VAL A 87 -7.06 4.88 -12.20
C VAL A 87 -7.60 5.03 -13.62
N GLU A 88 -7.26 6.11 -14.32
CA GLU A 88 -7.64 6.32 -15.72
C GLU A 88 -7.10 5.20 -16.63
N GLU A 89 -5.81 4.88 -16.51
CA GLU A 89 -5.18 3.79 -17.27
C GLU A 89 -5.78 2.43 -16.89
N PHE A 90 -6.05 2.18 -15.62
CA PHE A 90 -6.69 0.95 -15.15
C PHE A 90 -8.06 0.73 -15.82
N HIS A 91 -8.92 1.74 -15.84
CA HIS A 91 -10.25 1.62 -16.46
C HIS A 91 -10.17 1.44 -17.97
N LYS A 92 -9.24 2.14 -18.63
CA LYS A 92 -9.01 1.99 -20.08
C LYS A 92 -8.55 0.57 -20.43
N GLU A 93 -7.52 0.08 -19.79
CA GLU A 93 -6.99 -1.28 -20.03
C GLU A 93 -8.03 -2.36 -19.67
N LEU A 94 -8.79 -2.18 -18.58
CA LEU A 94 -9.84 -3.14 -18.19
C LEU A 94 -10.97 -3.22 -19.22
N ALA A 95 -11.31 -2.11 -19.87
CA ALA A 95 -12.35 -2.06 -20.91
C ALA A 95 -11.97 -2.84 -22.18
N GLU A 96 -10.68 -2.95 -22.47
CA GLU A 96 -10.15 -3.69 -23.63
C GLU A 96 -10.17 -5.22 -23.42
N ILE A 97 -10.39 -5.70 -22.20
CA ILE A 97 -10.40 -7.13 -21.87
C ILE A 97 -11.83 -7.66 -22.02
N GLU A 98 -12.04 -8.66 -22.87
CA GLU A 98 -13.37 -9.24 -23.11
C GLU A 98 -13.76 -10.29 -22.08
N PHE A 99 -12.84 -11.22 -21.77
CA PHE A 99 -13.11 -12.40 -20.94
C PHE A 99 -13.09 -12.10 -19.45
N GLN A 100 -14.15 -12.46 -18.72
CA GLN A 100 -14.28 -12.19 -17.28
C GLN A 100 -13.11 -12.70 -16.44
N GLY A 101 -12.65 -13.92 -16.69
CA GLY A 101 -11.50 -14.43 -15.93
C GLY A 101 -10.16 -13.76 -16.27
N ALA A 102 -10.02 -13.13 -17.46
CA ALA A 102 -8.89 -12.28 -17.75
C ALA A 102 -9.01 -10.93 -17.02
N LYS A 103 -10.24 -10.38 -16.91
CA LYS A 103 -10.53 -9.20 -16.07
C LYS A 103 -10.18 -9.45 -14.61
N ASP A 104 -10.59 -10.60 -14.06
CA ASP A 104 -10.29 -10.97 -12.68
C ASP A 104 -8.76 -11.04 -12.42
N LEU A 105 -8.01 -11.67 -13.34
CA LEU A 105 -6.55 -11.74 -13.25
C LEU A 105 -5.89 -10.36 -13.39
N PHE A 106 -6.37 -9.54 -14.31
CA PHE A 106 -5.89 -8.17 -14.49
C PHE A 106 -6.10 -7.32 -13.24
N ILE A 107 -7.30 -7.36 -12.63
CA ILE A 107 -7.63 -6.67 -11.38
C ILE A 107 -6.67 -7.10 -10.26
N LEU A 108 -6.45 -8.41 -10.09
CA LEU A 108 -5.53 -8.93 -9.07
C LEU A 108 -4.07 -8.54 -9.35
N ALA A 109 -3.64 -8.53 -10.62
CA ALA A 109 -2.30 -8.09 -11.00
C ALA A 109 -2.08 -6.61 -10.73
N LYS A 110 -3.04 -5.74 -11.05
CA LYS A 110 -2.97 -4.31 -10.75
C LYS A 110 -2.97 -4.03 -9.23
N ALA A 111 -3.76 -4.79 -8.46
CA ALA A 111 -3.73 -4.73 -6.99
C ALA A 111 -2.35 -5.10 -6.42
N LEU A 112 -1.70 -6.16 -6.95
CA LEU A 112 -0.34 -6.54 -6.58
C LEU A 112 0.69 -5.47 -6.97
N HIS A 113 0.59 -4.89 -8.16
CA HIS A 113 1.49 -3.83 -8.63
C HIS A 113 1.51 -2.67 -7.63
N VAL A 114 0.33 -2.11 -7.32
CA VAL A 114 0.19 -1.02 -6.34
C VAL A 114 0.76 -1.43 -4.97
N MET A 115 0.51 -2.66 -4.54
CA MET A 115 0.96 -3.12 -3.24
C MET A 115 2.48 -3.28 -3.18
N HIS A 116 3.13 -3.86 -4.20
CA HIS A 116 4.58 -4.01 -4.24
C HIS A 116 5.29 -2.65 -4.28
N PHE A 117 4.75 -1.69 -5.03
CA PHE A 117 5.26 -0.31 -4.98
C PHE A 117 5.23 0.25 -3.56
N ARG A 118 4.11 0.06 -2.84
CA ARG A 118 3.98 0.52 -1.45
C ARG A 118 4.91 -0.23 -0.49
N ILE A 119 5.12 -1.53 -0.68
CA ILE A 119 6.07 -2.32 0.12
C ILE A 119 7.48 -1.74 0.02
N ALA A 120 7.94 -1.43 -1.19
CA ALA A 120 9.27 -0.84 -1.40
C ALA A 120 9.44 0.49 -0.65
N GLU A 121 8.40 1.35 -0.65
CA GLU A 121 8.44 2.61 0.10
C GLU A 121 8.48 2.38 1.62
N TYR A 122 7.75 1.36 2.16
CA TYR A 122 7.80 1.04 3.59
C TYR A 122 9.17 0.52 4.02
N VAL A 123 9.78 -0.36 3.22
CA VAL A 123 11.14 -0.86 3.48
C VAL A 123 12.12 0.31 3.59
N ALA A 124 12.12 1.21 2.62
CA ALA A 124 13.01 2.38 2.65
C ALA A 124 12.74 3.30 3.86
N LEU A 125 11.48 3.47 4.25
CA LEU A 125 11.12 4.34 5.38
C LEU A 125 11.50 3.73 6.73
N ILE A 126 11.42 2.42 6.88
CA ILE A 126 11.88 1.69 8.08
C ILE A 126 13.38 1.91 8.27
N GLU A 127 14.18 1.69 7.23
CA GLU A 127 15.63 1.92 7.27
C GLU A 127 15.98 3.37 7.66
N VAL A 128 15.25 4.36 7.13
CA VAL A 128 15.42 5.77 7.52
C VAL A 128 15.07 6.00 8.99
N ALA A 129 14.03 5.35 9.51
CA ALA A 129 13.64 5.46 10.91
C ALA A 129 14.71 4.86 11.84
N ASP A 130 15.25 3.70 11.48
CA ASP A 130 16.27 2.99 12.26
C ASP A 130 17.59 3.78 12.31
N VAL A 131 18.08 4.26 11.16
CA VAL A 131 19.29 5.10 11.08
C VAL A 131 19.11 6.41 11.88
N ALA A 132 17.89 6.95 11.93
CA ALA A 132 17.58 8.14 12.73
C ALA A 132 17.38 7.85 14.23
N GLY A 133 17.47 6.59 14.68
CA GLY A 133 17.26 6.19 16.08
C GLY A 133 15.80 6.28 16.54
N ASN A 134 14.84 6.31 15.61
CA ASN A 134 13.40 6.39 15.91
C ASN A 134 12.75 5.00 16.01
N ASN A 135 13.24 4.15 16.90
CA ASN A 135 12.83 2.75 17.02
C ASN A 135 11.31 2.56 17.16
N GLY A 136 10.61 3.45 17.89
CA GLY A 136 9.16 3.39 18.03
C GLY A 136 8.42 3.63 16.70
N VAL A 137 8.98 4.44 15.81
CA VAL A 137 8.48 4.63 14.44
C VAL A 137 8.76 3.38 13.59
N GLY A 138 9.98 2.83 13.68
CA GLY A 138 10.37 1.60 12.99
C GLY A 138 9.38 0.47 13.26
N VAL A 139 9.09 0.16 14.52
CA VAL A 139 8.14 -0.89 14.93
C VAL A 139 6.72 -0.68 14.34
N LEU A 140 6.22 0.56 14.34
CA LEU A 140 4.91 0.86 13.76
C LEU A 140 4.90 0.65 12.24
N LEU A 141 5.97 1.04 11.55
CA LEU A 141 6.11 0.87 10.11
C LEU A 141 6.27 -0.61 9.72
N GLU A 142 7.02 -1.40 10.47
CA GLU A 142 7.12 -2.86 10.31
C GLU A 142 5.76 -3.54 10.44
N SER A 143 4.94 -3.14 11.43
CA SER A 143 3.56 -3.62 11.56
C SER A 143 2.71 -3.27 10.33
N CYS A 144 2.89 -2.09 9.75
CA CYS A 144 2.23 -1.71 8.50
C CYS A 144 2.74 -2.51 7.30
N LEU A 145 4.02 -2.83 7.25
CA LEU A 145 4.62 -3.68 6.21
C LEU A 145 4.08 -5.10 6.28
N ALA A 146 3.97 -5.68 7.48
CA ALA A 146 3.39 -7.01 7.68
C ALA A 146 1.96 -7.12 7.13
N ASP A 147 1.11 -6.11 7.38
CA ASP A 147 -0.26 -6.05 6.82
C ASP A 147 -0.26 -6.06 5.28
N LYS A 148 0.73 -5.44 4.63
CA LYS A 148 0.87 -5.43 3.17
C LYS A 148 1.34 -6.77 2.62
N LEU A 149 2.30 -7.41 3.28
CA LEU A 149 2.78 -8.74 2.90
C LEU A 149 1.67 -9.78 3.02
N ALA A 150 0.85 -9.72 4.08
CA ALA A 150 -0.32 -10.58 4.24
C ALA A 150 -1.33 -10.40 3.09
N PHE A 151 -1.57 -9.16 2.65
CA PHE A 151 -2.42 -8.88 1.49
C PHE A 151 -1.84 -9.48 0.20
N VAL A 152 -0.54 -9.37 -0.04
CA VAL A 152 0.14 -9.97 -1.21
C VAL A 152 -0.08 -11.49 -1.24
N GLU A 153 0.11 -12.17 -0.11
CA GLU A 153 -0.10 -13.61 -0.01
C GLU A 153 -1.56 -14.03 -0.22
N ARG A 154 -2.50 -13.26 0.30
CA ARG A 154 -3.93 -13.48 0.04
C ARG A 154 -4.26 -13.31 -1.44
N THR A 155 -3.75 -12.26 -2.08
CA THR A 155 -3.98 -12.00 -3.51
C THR A 155 -3.37 -13.08 -4.39
N ARG A 156 -2.18 -13.57 -4.07
CA ARG A 156 -1.55 -14.71 -4.77
C ARG A 156 -2.40 -15.98 -4.69
N ARG A 157 -3.05 -16.25 -3.55
CA ARG A 157 -3.98 -17.40 -3.41
C ARG A 157 -5.21 -17.22 -4.30
N LEU A 158 -5.77 -16.02 -4.39
CA LEU A 158 -6.88 -15.73 -5.29
C LEU A 158 -6.49 -15.93 -6.75
N ILE A 159 -5.31 -15.49 -7.18
CA ILE A 159 -4.79 -15.72 -8.55
C ILE A 159 -4.73 -17.22 -8.83
N ARG A 160 -4.12 -18.02 -7.93
CA ARG A 160 -4.05 -19.48 -8.10
C ARG A 160 -5.44 -20.12 -8.22
N LYS A 161 -6.42 -19.65 -7.44
CA LYS A 161 -7.80 -20.13 -7.50
C LYS A 161 -8.47 -19.81 -8.84
N VAL A 162 -8.34 -18.56 -9.33
CA VAL A 162 -8.88 -18.15 -10.63
C VAL A 162 -8.26 -18.94 -11.78
N VAL A 163 -6.95 -19.14 -11.76
CA VAL A 163 -6.24 -19.92 -12.78
C VAL A 163 -6.63 -21.40 -12.72
N GLY A 164 -6.68 -21.99 -11.51
CA GLY A 164 -7.03 -23.40 -11.31
C GLY A 164 -8.46 -23.72 -11.76
N ALA A 165 -9.42 -22.87 -11.50
CA ALA A 165 -10.79 -23.04 -11.99
C ALA A 165 -10.87 -23.11 -13.53
N LYS A 166 -10.10 -22.25 -14.22
CA LYS A 166 -10.05 -22.26 -15.70
C LYS A 166 -9.34 -23.47 -16.31
N VAL A 167 -8.37 -24.02 -15.61
CA VAL A 167 -7.71 -25.26 -16.06
C VAL A 167 -8.69 -26.45 -15.94
N ALA A 168 -9.48 -26.51 -14.88
CA ALA A 168 -10.52 -27.54 -14.70
C ALA A 168 -11.60 -27.46 -15.79
N GLU A 169 -12.15 -26.25 -16.05
CA GLU A 169 -13.14 -26.04 -17.13
C GLU A 169 -12.67 -26.51 -18.51
N ARG A 170 -11.38 -26.39 -18.81
CA ARG A 170 -10.79 -26.86 -20.09
C ARG A 170 -10.54 -28.38 -20.16
N ALA A 171 -10.40 -29.02 -19.01
CA ALA A 171 -10.20 -30.48 -18.97
C ALA A 171 -11.51 -31.25 -19.14
N ASP A 172 -12.66 -30.59 -18.86
CA ASP A 172 -13.99 -31.20 -18.98
C ASP A 172 -14.65 -30.94 -20.37
N THR A 173 -13.95 -30.27 -21.30
CA THR A 173 -14.37 -30.02 -22.69
C THR A 173 -13.52 -30.78 -23.69
#